data_358db20322c68a1c36aeea777c7ddcc9
#
_entry.id   358db20322c68a1c36aeea777c7ddcc9
#
_cell.length_a   1.000
_cell.length_b   1.000
_cell.length_c   1.000
_cell.angle_alpha   90.00
_cell.angle_beta   90.00
_cell.angle_gamma   90.00
#
_symmetry.space_group_name_H-M   'P 1'
#
loop_
_entity.id
_entity.type
_entity.pdbx_description
1 polymer ?
#
loop_
_entity_poly.entity_id
_entity_poly.type
_entity_poly.pdbx_seq_one_letter_code
_entity_poly.pdbx_strand_id
1 'polypeptide(L)'
;VVLYWRKFFDFKRLEFYFKLIAGVIPALLLGYLFSDKIDELLESPTVVATTMLLGGIVLLFIDKVFKNHTVENDRQLSYGKAITIGIWQTLAMIPGVSRSAASIIGGMQQKLTRSFAAEFSFFLAVPTMMAATGYKLLKAYKETPEIITSKQNLIALGIGNLVAFIVAILAIRFFIGFLQKHGFKLFGYYRIAAGIILLIMIASG
;
A
#
# COMPACT_ATOMS: atom_id res chain seq x y z
N VAL A 1 5.38 -7.21 10.03
CA VAL A 1 5.36 -8.56 10.60
C VAL A 1 5.59 -8.50 12.11
N VAL A 2 6.68 -7.87 12.60
CA VAL A 2 7.08 -7.87 14.02
C VAL A 2 5.97 -7.43 14.98
N LEU A 3 5.27 -6.31 14.67
CA LEU A 3 4.18 -5.80 15.52
C LEU A 3 2.98 -6.74 15.64
N TYR A 4 2.76 -7.58 14.66
CA TYR A 4 1.62 -8.50 14.56
C TYR A 4 2.06 -9.95 14.38
N TRP A 5 3.27 -10.31 14.86
CA TRP A 5 3.88 -11.61 14.61
C TRP A 5 2.98 -12.78 15.00
N ARG A 6 2.24 -12.69 16.13
CA ARG A 6 1.29 -13.72 16.55
C ARG A 6 0.16 -13.93 15.55
N LYS A 7 -0.31 -12.87 14.89
CA LYS A 7 -1.34 -12.96 13.85
C LYS A 7 -0.74 -13.46 12.52
N PHE A 8 0.53 -13.13 12.23
CA PHE A 8 1.21 -13.57 11.02
C PHE A 8 1.66 -15.03 11.05
N PHE A 9 1.88 -15.61 12.22
CA PHE A 9 2.31 -17.00 12.39
C PHE A 9 1.23 -17.86 13.07
N ASP A 10 -0.04 -17.46 12.96
CA ASP A 10 -1.18 -18.26 13.41
C ASP A 10 -1.59 -19.26 12.33
N PHE A 11 -0.93 -20.42 12.31
CA PHE A 11 -1.19 -21.49 11.35
C PHE A 11 -2.62 -22.10 11.43
N LYS A 12 -3.42 -21.72 12.42
CA LYS A 12 -4.84 -22.08 12.47
C LYS A 12 -5.70 -21.27 11.49
N ARG A 13 -5.13 -20.21 10.89
CA ARG A 13 -5.79 -19.30 9.94
C ARG A 13 -5.36 -19.54 8.50
N LEU A 14 -5.10 -20.77 8.08
CA LEU A 14 -4.63 -21.10 6.73
C LEU A 14 -5.52 -20.50 5.62
N GLU A 15 -6.83 -20.56 5.79
CA GLU A 15 -7.79 -19.99 4.84
C GLU A 15 -7.59 -18.48 4.64
N PHE A 16 -7.25 -17.76 5.69
CA PHE A 16 -6.95 -16.34 5.61
C PHE A 16 -5.70 -16.06 4.76
N TYR A 17 -4.67 -16.88 4.88
CA TYR A 17 -3.46 -16.74 4.04
C TYR A 17 -3.75 -17.05 2.58
N PHE A 18 -4.58 -18.03 2.27
CA PHE A 18 -5.01 -18.28 0.88
C PHE A 18 -5.82 -17.11 0.31
N LYS A 19 -6.67 -16.47 1.10
CA LYS A 19 -7.38 -15.23 0.73
C LYS A 19 -6.41 -14.08 0.47
N LEU A 20 -5.35 -13.95 1.29
CA LEU A 20 -4.29 -12.96 1.05
C LEU A 20 -3.55 -13.23 -0.26
N ILE A 21 -3.15 -14.47 -0.52
CA ILE A 21 -2.50 -14.86 -1.77
C ILE A 21 -3.41 -14.52 -2.96
N ALA A 22 -4.70 -14.89 -2.90
CA ALA A 22 -5.66 -14.54 -3.94
C ALA A 22 -5.76 -13.01 -4.16
N GLY A 23 -5.72 -12.22 -3.10
CA GLY A 23 -5.70 -10.76 -3.18
C GLY A 23 -4.38 -10.16 -3.73
N VAL A 24 -3.27 -10.89 -3.66
CA VAL A 24 -1.97 -10.43 -4.22
C VAL A 24 -1.90 -10.66 -5.73
N ILE A 25 -2.56 -11.72 -6.25
CA ILE A 25 -2.47 -12.13 -7.67
C ILE A 25 -2.70 -10.97 -8.65
N PRO A 26 -3.75 -10.13 -8.54
CA PRO A 26 -3.97 -9.03 -9.47
C PRO A 26 -2.77 -8.06 -9.54
N ALA A 27 -2.20 -7.74 -8.37
CA ALA A 27 -1.06 -6.84 -8.29
C ALA A 27 0.22 -7.46 -8.89
N LEU A 28 0.46 -8.76 -8.71
CA LEU A 28 1.59 -9.45 -9.31
C LEU A 28 1.48 -9.49 -10.84
N LEU A 29 0.30 -9.85 -11.35
CA LEU A 29 0.06 -9.93 -12.80
C LEU A 29 0.24 -8.56 -13.47
N LEU A 30 -0.45 -7.54 -12.97
CA LEU A 30 -0.38 -6.21 -13.57
C LEU A 30 0.99 -5.55 -13.35
N GLY A 31 1.61 -5.74 -12.18
CA GLY A 31 2.95 -5.24 -11.90
C GLY A 31 4.01 -5.84 -12.81
N TYR A 32 3.91 -7.12 -13.15
CA TYR A 32 4.79 -7.77 -14.11
C TYR A 32 4.54 -7.28 -15.55
N LEU A 33 3.27 -7.26 -15.98
CA LEU A 33 2.90 -6.89 -17.35
C LEU A 33 3.18 -5.42 -17.67
N PHE A 34 3.06 -4.53 -16.70
CA PHE A 34 3.20 -3.08 -16.88
C PHE A 34 4.41 -2.48 -16.16
N SER A 35 5.41 -3.30 -15.81
CA SER A 35 6.61 -2.87 -15.06
C SER A 35 7.26 -1.61 -15.65
N ASP A 36 7.54 -1.62 -16.96
CA ASP A 36 8.24 -0.51 -17.62
C ASP A 36 7.36 0.76 -17.68
N LYS A 37 6.05 0.60 -17.90
CA LYS A 37 5.12 1.73 -17.88
C LYS A 37 4.96 2.34 -16.48
N ILE A 38 4.99 1.50 -15.46
CA ILE A 38 4.96 1.94 -14.06
C ILE A 38 6.24 2.72 -13.74
N ASP A 39 7.40 2.25 -14.19
CA ASP A 39 8.69 2.92 -13.99
C ASP A 39 8.70 4.29 -14.71
N GLU A 40 8.20 4.40 -15.94
CA GLU A 40 8.01 5.67 -16.65
C GLU A 40 7.12 6.67 -15.87
N LEU A 41 6.00 6.19 -15.33
CA LEU A 41 5.09 7.04 -14.55
C LEU A 41 5.71 7.51 -13.24
N LEU A 42 6.61 6.72 -12.63
CA LEU A 42 7.31 7.07 -11.38
C LEU A 42 8.25 8.27 -11.55
N GLU A 43 8.73 8.52 -12.76
CA GLU A 43 9.60 9.67 -13.09
C GLU A 43 8.82 10.98 -13.30
N SER A 44 7.48 10.94 -13.29
CA SER A 44 6.65 12.14 -13.53
C SER A 44 6.14 12.77 -12.22
N PRO A 45 6.74 13.89 -11.77
CA PRO A 45 6.25 14.62 -10.59
C PRO A 45 4.81 15.11 -10.75
N THR A 46 4.40 15.45 -11.99
CA THR A 46 3.04 15.91 -12.29
C THR A 46 2.01 14.81 -12.04
N VAL A 47 2.31 13.57 -12.43
CA VAL A 47 1.44 12.41 -12.15
C VAL A 47 1.30 12.24 -10.65
N VAL A 48 2.41 12.27 -9.90
CA VAL A 48 2.41 12.15 -8.42
C VAL A 48 1.54 13.23 -7.78
N ALA A 49 1.76 14.50 -8.14
CA ALA A 49 1.03 15.63 -7.56
C ALA A 49 -0.48 15.57 -7.86
N THR A 50 -0.84 15.27 -9.11
CA THR A 50 -2.24 15.16 -9.54
C THR A 50 -2.97 14.01 -8.84
N THR A 51 -2.35 12.84 -8.77
CA THR A 51 -2.96 11.67 -8.10
C THR A 51 -3.03 11.84 -6.58
N MET A 52 -2.07 12.56 -5.98
CA MET A 52 -2.18 12.95 -4.56
C MET A 52 -3.39 13.83 -4.32
N LEU A 53 -3.59 14.86 -5.15
CA LEU A 53 -4.73 15.78 -5.06
C LEU A 53 -6.05 15.03 -5.22
N LEU A 54 -6.22 14.29 -6.33
CA LEU A 54 -7.44 13.54 -6.60
C LEU A 54 -7.73 12.47 -5.53
N GLY A 55 -6.72 11.72 -5.13
CA GLY A 55 -6.83 10.74 -4.06
C GLY A 55 -7.18 11.37 -2.71
N GLY A 56 -6.67 12.57 -2.42
CA GLY A 56 -7.04 13.36 -1.25
C GLY A 56 -8.53 13.74 -1.25
N ILE A 57 -9.04 14.21 -2.39
CA ILE A 57 -10.48 14.53 -2.56
C ILE A 57 -11.33 13.29 -2.30
N VAL A 58 -10.99 12.14 -2.89
CA VAL A 58 -11.71 10.89 -2.66
C VAL A 58 -11.77 10.53 -1.17
N LEU A 59 -10.64 10.67 -0.44
CA LEU A 59 -10.59 10.35 0.99
C LEU A 59 -11.50 11.23 1.86
N LEU A 60 -11.86 12.44 1.44
CA LEU A 60 -12.80 13.29 2.19
C LEU A 60 -14.22 12.72 2.21
N PHE A 61 -14.59 11.97 1.17
CA PHE A 61 -15.95 11.46 1.00
C PHE A 61 -16.12 9.99 1.35
N ILE A 62 -15.04 9.22 1.44
CA ILE A 62 -15.07 7.77 1.56
C ILE A 62 -15.87 7.27 2.77
N ASP A 63 -15.74 7.95 3.91
CA ASP A 63 -16.44 7.61 5.16
C ASP A 63 -17.97 7.86 5.06
N LYS A 64 -18.38 8.73 4.14
CA LYS A 64 -19.80 9.00 3.89
C LYS A 64 -20.42 8.04 2.87
N VAL A 65 -19.61 7.59 1.91
CA VAL A 65 -20.04 6.69 0.83
C VAL A 65 -20.22 5.27 1.33
N PHE A 66 -19.27 4.77 2.10
CA PHE A 66 -19.30 3.38 2.60
C PHE A 66 -19.66 3.35 4.08
N LYS A 67 -20.96 3.31 4.38
CA LYS A 67 -21.50 3.26 5.75
C LYS A 67 -21.89 1.87 6.21
N ASN A 68 -22.25 1.00 5.28
CA ASN A 68 -22.77 -0.34 5.59
C ASN A 68 -21.65 -1.36 5.68
N HIS A 69 -21.26 -1.70 6.89
CA HIS A 69 -20.22 -2.67 7.18
C HIS A 69 -20.83 -3.95 7.73
N THR A 70 -20.55 -5.10 7.12
CA THR A 70 -21.07 -6.41 7.51
C THR A 70 -19.97 -7.45 7.70
N VAL A 71 -18.72 -7.11 7.33
CA VAL A 71 -17.56 -8.02 7.38
C VAL A 71 -16.57 -7.50 8.41
N GLU A 72 -16.48 -8.19 9.53
CA GLU A 72 -15.67 -7.77 10.70
C GLU A 72 -14.42 -8.62 10.91
N ASN A 73 -14.37 -9.79 10.28
CA ASN A 73 -13.31 -10.77 10.50
C ASN A 73 -13.04 -11.61 9.22
N ASP A 74 -11.96 -12.39 9.28
CA ASP A 74 -11.49 -13.24 8.20
C ASP A 74 -12.44 -14.38 7.80
N ARG A 75 -13.26 -14.88 8.71
CA ARG A 75 -14.24 -15.93 8.41
C ARG A 75 -15.35 -15.43 7.49
N GLN A 76 -15.71 -14.16 7.58
CA GLN A 76 -16.73 -13.51 6.75
C GLN A 76 -16.17 -12.98 5.43
N LEU A 77 -14.85 -12.94 5.28
CA LEU A 77 -14.19 -12.54 4.05
C LEU A 77 -14.20 -13.68 3.04
N SER A 78 -14.79 -13.47 1.86
CA SER A 78 -14.74 -14.44 0.76
C SER A 78 -13.51 -14.21 -0.13
N TYR A 79 -13.11 -15.23 -0.90
CA TYR A 79 -12.06 -15.12 -1.91
C TYR A 79 -12.36 -14.04 -2.96
N GLY A 80 -13.61 -13.93 -3.43
CA GLY A 80 -14.03 -12.90 -4.37
C GLY A 80 -13.79 -11.48 -3.81
N LYS A 81 -14.13 -11.24 -2.53
CA LYS A 81 -13.85 -9.97 -1.87
C LYS A 81 -12.36 -9.69 -1.76
N ALA A 82 -11.56 -10.70 -1.42
CA ALA A 82 -10.11 -10.58 -1.33
C ALA A 82 -9.48 -10.22 -2.69
N ILE A 83 -9.91 -10.86 -3.78
CA ILE A 83 -9.47 -10.55 -5.15
C ILE A 83 -9.90 -9.13 -5.53
N THR A 84 -11.13 -8.72 -5.24
CA THR A 84 -11.60 -7.35 -5.51
C THR A 84 -10.77 -6.31 -4.77
N ILE A 85 -10.39 -6.56 -3.52
CA ILE A 85 -9.47 -5.69 -2.77
C ILE A 85 -8.09 -5.66 -3.45
N GLY A 86 -7.63 -6.79 -3.94
CA GLY A 86 -6.39 -6.88 -4.74
C GLY A 86 -6.45 -6.07 -6.03
N ILE A 87 -7.58 -6.09 -6.74
CA ILE A 87 -7.80 -5.24 -7.93
C ILE A 87 -7.74 -3.76 -7.53
N TRP A 88 -8.40 -3.35 -6.45
CA TRP A 88 -8.27 -1.98 -5.94
C TRP A 88 -6.82 -1.61 -5.62
N GLN A 89 -6.05 -2.54 -5.05
CA GLN A 89 -4.64 -2.32 -4.75
C GLN A 89 -3.81 -2.02 -6.00
N THR A 90 -4.18 -2.53 -7.18
CA THR A 90 -3.43 -2.25 -8.43
C THR A 90 -3.45 -0.78 -8.84
N LEU A 91 -4.45 -0.01 -8.41
CA LEU A 91 -4.46 1.44 -8.61
C LEU A 91 -3.24 2.13 -7.96
N ALA A 92 -2.67 1.52 -6.94
CA ALA A 92 -1.48 2.04 -6.27
C ALA A 92 -0.18 1.89 -7.08
N MET A 93 -0.22 1.22 -8.23
CA MET A 93 0.88 1.22 -9.21
C MET A 93 1.01 2.58 -9.89
N ILE A 94 -0.07 3.38 -9.92
CA ILE A 94 -0.01 4.77 -10.34
C ILE A 94 0.66 5.57 -9.21
N PRO A 95 1.79 6.26 -9.49
CA PRO A 95 2.51 7.03 -8.49
C PRO A 95 1.62 8.10 -7.86
N GLY A 96 1.81 8.32 -6.55
CA GLY A 96 0.97 9.25 -5.80
C GLY A 96 -0.35 8.65 -5.31
N VAL A 97 -0.86 7.56 -5.90
CA VAL A 97 -1.98 6.81 -5.32
C VAL A 97 -1.50 6.03 -4.10
N SER A 98 -2.06 6.29 -2.95
CA SER A 98 -1.70 5.57 -1.72
C SER A 98 -2.14 4.11 -1.79
N ARG A 99 -1.19 3.17 -1.69
CA ARG A 99 -1.50 1.73 -1.68
C ARG A 99 -2.47 1.36 -0.56
N SER A 100 -2.21 1.82 0.65
CA SER A 100 -3.09 1.56 1.78
C SER A 100 -4.48 2.17 1.58
N ALA A 101 -4.56 3.39 1.05
CA ALA A 101 -5.84 4.01 0.74
C ALA A 101 -6.62 3.17 -0.29
N ALA A 102 -6.01 2.78 -1.40
CA ALA A 102 -6.66 1.99 -2.44
C ALA A 102 -7.20 0.66 -1.89
N SER A 103 -6.38 -0.13 -1.18
CA SER A 103 -6.82 -1.41 -0.62
C SER A 103 -7.84 -1.27 0.52
N ILE A 104 -7.76 -0.23 1.36
CA ILE A 104 -8.75 0.01 2.41
C ILE A 104 -10.08 0.44 1.80
N ILE A 105 -10.07 1.32 0.80
CA ILE A 105 -11.27 1.72 0.05
C ILE A 105 -11.92 0.50 -0.59
N GLY A 106 -11.14 -0.34 -1.25
CA GLY A 106 -11.60 -1.62 -1.81
C GLY A 106 -12.23 -2.52 -0.74
N GLY A 107 -11.63 -2.60 0.43
CA GLY A 107 -12.18 -3.34 1.58
C GLY A 107 -13.53 -2.77 2.05
N MET A 108 -13.61 -1.45 2.23
CA MET A 108 -14.85 -0.79 2.64
C MET A 108 -15.96 -0.94 1.59
N GLN A 109 -15.63 -0.90 0.30
CA GLN A 109 -16.55 -1.19 -0.80
C GLN A 109 -17.09 -2.64 -0.70
N GLN A 110 -16.25 -3.59 -0.28
CA GLN A 110 -16.64 -4.98 -0.04
C GLN A 110 -17.33 -5.18 1.33
N LYS A 111 -17.78 -4.09 1.96
CA LYS A 111 -18.48 -4.04 3.25
C LYS A 111 -17.61 -4.47 4.46
N LEU A 112 -16.30 -4.42 4.36
CA LEU A 112 -15.43 -4.60 5.52
C LEU A 112 -15.56 -3.39 6.46
N THR A 113 -15.50 -3.65 7.77
CA THR A 113 -15.36 -2.56 8.73
C THR A 113 -14.05 -1.82 8.48
N ARG A 114 -13.99 -0.53 8.81
CA ARG A 114 -12.78 0.30 8.63
C ARG A 114 -11.56 -0.34 9.28
N SER A 115 -11.73 -0.87 10.49
CA SER A 115 -10.66 -1.53 11.23
C SER A 115 -10.17 -2.80 10.52
N PHE A 116 -11.09 -3.64 10.07
CA PHE A 116 -10.74 -4.88 9.38
C PHE A 116 -10.19 -4.63 7.98
N ALA A 117 -10.70 -3.63 7.24
CA ALA A 117 -10.15 -3.21 5.95
C ALA A 117 -8.70 -2.70 6.09
N ALA A 118 -8.41 -1.90 7.13
CA ALA A 118 -7.05 -1.47 7.44
C ALA A 118 -6.15 -2.66 7.81
N GLU A 119 -6.62 -3.54 8.69
CA GLU A 119 -5.88 -4.76 9.07
C GLU A 119 -5.57 -5.62 7.83
N PHE A 120 -6.57 -5.93 7.01
CA PHE A 120 -6.40 -6.72 5.79
C PHE A 120 -5.42 -6.05 4.81
N SER A 121 -5.51 -4.73 4.65
CA SER A 121 -4.58 -3.97 3.81
C SER A 121 -3.12 -4.13 4.28
N PHE A 122 -2.85 -4.08 5.60
CA PHE A 122 -1.51 -4.30 6.13
C PHE A 122 -1.01 -5.72 5.90
N PHE A 123 -1.86 -6.73 6.09
CA PHE A 123 -1.50 -8.12 5.80
C PHE A 123 -1.22 -8.32 4.31
N LEU A 124 -2.04 -7.74 3.43
CA LEU A 124 -1.88 -7.81 1.99
C LEU A 124 -0.59 -7.13 1.50
N ALA A 125 -0.16 -6.08 2.22
CA ALA A 125 1.06 -5.36 1.92
C ALA A 125 2.31 -6.24 1.98
N VAL A 126 2.38 -7.14 2.96
CA VAL A 126 3.60 -7.92 3.22
C VAL A 126 3.96 -8.79 2.02
N PRO A 127 3.11 -9.72 1.54
CA PRO A 127 3.46 -10.52 0.37
C PRO A 127 3.63 -9.69 -0.91
N THR A 128 2.83 -8.63 -1.09
CA THR A 128 2.94 -7.74 -2.26
C THR A 128 4.29 -7.03 -2.30
N MET A 129 4.71 -6.42 -1.19
CA MET A 129 5.99 -5.71 -1.12
C MET A 129 7.17 -6.65 -1.16
N MET A 130 7.08 -7.84 -0.55
CA MET A 130 8.12 -8.86 -0.66
C MET A 130 8.34 -9.29 -2.11
N ALA A 131 7.27 -9.54 -2.86
CA ALA A 131 7.35 -9.91 -4.26
C ALA A 131 7.92 -8.77 -5.12
N ALA A 132 7.45 -7.53 -4.93
CA ALA A 132 7.95 -6.37 -5.65
C ALA A 132 9.43 -6.09 -5.36
N THR A 133 9.84 -6.15 -4.09
CA THR A 133 11.24 -5.97 -3.69
C THR A 133 12.11 -7.09 -4.25
N GLY A 134 11.66 -8.36 -4.14
CA GLY A 134 12.37 -9.50 -4.70
C GLY A 134 12.57 -9.39 -6.20
N TYR A 135 11.53 -8.99 -6.93
CA TYR A 135 11.61 -8.75 -8.39
C TYR A 135 12.63 -7.65 -8.73
N LYS A 136 12.56 -6.49 -8.06
CA LYS A 136 13.49 -5.37 -8.28
C LYS A 136 14.94 -5.74 -7.94
N LEU A 137 15.16 -6.48 -6.85
CA LEU A 137 16.49 -6.96 -6.48
C LEU A 137 17.04 -7.94 -7.52
N LEU A 138 16.22 -8.88 -8.02
CA LEU A 138 16.62 -9.81 -9.07
C LEU A 138 16.93 -9.09 -10.39
N LYS A 139 16.13 -8.08 -10.77
CA LYS A 139 16.36 -7.24 -11.94
C LYS A 139 17.68 -6.49 -11.80
N ALA A 140 17.88 -5.79 -10.68
CA ALA A 140 19.12 -5.06 -10.41
C ALA A 140 20.35 -5.96 -10.36
N TYR A 141 20.24 -7.17 -9.81
CA TYR A 141 21.36 -8.14 -9.81
C TYR A 141 21.74 -8.59 -11.22
N LYS A 142 20.78 -8.71 -12.15
CA LYS A 142 21.03 -9.11 -13.54
C LYS A 142 21.56 -7.96 -14.40
N GLU A 143 21.01 -6.76 -14.23
CA GLU A 143 21.30 -5.62 -15.11
C GLU A 143 22.48 -4.77 -14.62
N THR A 144 22.59 -4.61 -13.31
CA THR A 144 23.59 -3.73 -12.66
C THR A 144 24.15 -4.35 -11.36
N PRO A 145 24.84 -5.52 -11.44
CA PRO A 145 25.30 -6.24 -10.26
C PRO A 145 26.19 -5.39 -9.34
N GLU A 146 26.93 -4.46 -9.89
CA GLU A 146 27.84 -3.58 -9.16
C GLU A 146 27.12 -2.70 -8.12
N ILE A 147 25.86 -2.32 -8.40
CA ILE A 147 25.06 -1.53 -7.46
C ILE A 147 24.77 -2.33 -6.18
N ILE A 148 24.51 -3.63 -6.31
CA ILE A 148 24.13 -4.49 -5.17
C ILE A 148 25.38 -5.06 -4.45
N THR A 149 26.47 -5.27 -5.17
CA THR A 149 27.70 -5.90 -4.61
C THR A 149 28.68 -4.90 -4.00
N SER A 150 28.54 -3.61 -4.32
CA SER A 150 29.40 -2.57 -3.75
C SER A 150 29.25 -2.50 -2.22
N LYS A 151 30.37 -2.57 -1.50
CA LYS A 151 30.42 -2.49 -0.04
C LYS A 151 29.74 -1.21 0.48
N GLN A 152 29.94 -0.09 -0.20
CA GLN A 152 29.36 1.20 0.19
C GLN A 152 27.83 1.18 0.06
N ASN A 153 27.30 0.62 -1.03
CA ASN A 153 25.86 0.49 -1.25
C ASN A 153 25.22 -0.50 -0.27
N LEU A 154 25.89 -1.59 0.06
CA LEU A 154 25.42 -2.54 1.08
C LEU A 154 25.32 -1.91 2.47
N ILE A 155 26.31 -1.08 2.86
CA ILE A 155 26.26 -0.34 4.13
C ILE A 155 25.10 0.65 4.12
N ALA A 156 24.93 1.43 3.03
CA ALA A 156 23.84 2.39 2.88
C ALA A 156 22.46 1.68 2.92
N LEU A 157 22.33 0.54 2.24
CA LEU A 157 21.13 -0.30 2.28
C LEU A 157 20.84 -0.81 3.69
N GLY A 158 21.86 -1.27 4.42
CA GLY A 158 21.74 -1.75 5.80
C GLY A 158 21.26 -0.65 6.74
N ILE A 159 21.91 0.52 6.71
CA ILE A 159 21.51 1.68 7.53
C ILE A 159 20.10 2.15 7.16
N GLY A 160 19.81 2.29 5.85
CA GLY A 160 18.50 2.70 5.36
C GLY A 160 17.38 1.76 5.82
N ASN A 161 17.59 0.45 5.73
CA ASN A 161 16.62 -0.54 6.22
C ASN A 161 16.43 -0.48 7.74
N LEU A 162 17.49 -0.27 8.52
CA LEU A 162 17.39 -0.16 9.98
C LEU A 162 16.56 1.07 10.38
N VAL A 163 16.86 2.23 9.78
CA VAL A 163 16.11 3.48 10.03
C VAL A 163 14.66 3.32 9.59
N ALA A 164 14.42 2.81 8.38
CA ALA A 164 13.09 2.55 7.86
C ALA A 164 12.28 1.61 8.77
N PHE A 165 12.92 0.57 9.31
CA PHE A 165 12.28 -0.38 10.23
C PHE A 165 11.82 0.31 11.54
N ILE A 166 12.68 1.13 12.15
CA ILE A 166 12.36 1.85 13.39
C ILE A 166 11.19 2.83 13.14
N VAL A 167 11.31 3.64 12.08
CA VAL A 167 10.28 4.62 11.70
C VAL A 167 8.96 3.93 11.38
N ALA A 168 8.99 2.80 10.65
CA ALA A 168 7.79 2.05 10.31
C ALA A 168 7.07 1.48 11.53
N ILE A 169 7.78 0.99 12.54
CA ILE A 169 7.16 0.50 13.79
C ILE A 169 6.39 1.63 14.48
N LEU A 170 7.01 2.81 14.61
CA LEU A 170 6.39 3.98 15.24
C LEU A 170 5.19 4.48 14.43
N ALA A 171 5.37 4.60 13.10
CA ALA A 171 4.34 5.08 12.19
C ALA A 171 3.11 4.15 12.16
N ILE A 172 3.29 2.84 12.11
CA ILE A 172 2.17 1.88 12.07
C ILE A 172 1.37 1.92 13.36
N ARG A 173 2.03 1.98 14.53
CA ARG A 173 1.35 2.10 15.83
C ARG A 173 0.49 3.36 15.90
N PHE A 174 1.07 4.49 15.50
CA PHE A 174 0.35 5.77 15.46
C PHE A 174 -0.80 5.75 14.45
N PHE A 175 -0.53 5.31 13.21
CA PHE A 175 -1.47 5.34 12.09
C PHE A 175 -2.75 4.55 12.35
N ILE A 176 -2.61 3.31 12.84
CA ILE A 176 -3.79 2.45 13.09
C ILE A 176 -4.68 3.07 14.17
N GLY A 177 -4.10 3.49 15.30
CA GLY A 177 -4.85 4.11 16.37
C GLY A 177 -5.51 5.43 15.95
N PHE A 178 -4.81 6.22 15.14
CA PHE A 178 -5.33 7.48 14.61
C PHE A 178 -6.48 7.25 13.62
N LEU A 179 -6.32 6.31 12.67
CA LEU A 179 -7.34 6.00 11.66
C LEU A 179 -8.64 5.49 12.29
N GLN A 180 -8.53 4.66 13.34
CA GLN A 180 -9.69 4.16 14.06
C GLN A 180 -10.50 5.28 14.72
N LYS A 181 -9.83 6.31 15.26
CA LYS A 181 -10.47 7.43 15.98
C LYS A 181 -10.97 8.53 15.05
N HIS A 182 -10.20 8.92 14.04
CA HIS A 182 -10.43 10.15 13.26
C HIS A 182 -10.85 9.92 11.80
N GLY A 183 -10.80 8.66 11.30
CA GLY A 183 -11.15 8.34 9.92
C GLY A 183 -10.13 8.88 8.91
N PHE A 184 -10.57 9.02 7.64
CA PHE A 184 -9.68 9.35 6.52
C PHE A 184 -9.56 10.84 6.21
N LYS A 185 -10.43 11.69 6.75
CA LYS A 185 -10.53 13.10 6.35
C LYS A 185 -9.22 13.87 6.50
N LEU A 186 -8.52 13.67 7.61
CA LEU A 186 -7.28 14.41 7.91
C LEU A 186 -6.17 14.03 6.91
N PHE A 187 -6.12 12.76 6.53
CA PHE A 187 -5.22 12.30 5.46
C PHE A 187 -5.62 12.87 4.09
N GLY A 188 -6.94 13.05 3.84
CA GLY A 188 -7.45 13.73 2.67
C GLY A 188 -6.95 15.17 2.57
N TYR A 189 -7.11 15.95 3.64
CA TYR A 189 -6.62 17.34 3.69
C TYR A 189 -5.10 17.44 3.49
N TYR A 190 -4.32 16.58 4.18
CA TYR A 190 -2.88 16.53 3.98
C TYR A 190 -2.49 16.28 2.52
N ARG A 191 -3.13 15.31 1.86
CA ARG A 191 -2.85 14.96 0.47
C ARG A 191 -3.24 16.07 -0.51
N ILE A 192 -4.37 16.74 -0.27
CA ILE A 192 -4.79 17.89 -1.09
C ILE A 192 -3.78 19.02 -0.95
N ALA A 193 -3.40 19.39 0.27
CA ALA A 193 -2.43 20.46 0.51
C ALA A 193 -1.07 20.13 -0.14
N ALA A 194 -0.56 18.92 0.07
CA ALA A 194 0.71 18.49 -0.52
C ALA A 194 0.64 18.43 -2.05
N GLY A 195 -0.46 17.91 -2.63
CA GLY A 195 -0.67 17.87 -4.08
C GLY A 195 -0.73 19.26 -4.72
N ILE A 196 -1.41 20.21 -4.08
CA ILE A 196 -1.46 21.61 -4.56
C ILE A 196 -0.07 22.25 -4.48
N ILE A 197 0.64 22.11 -3.38
CA ILE A 197 2.00 22.65 -3.22
C ILE A 197 2.93 22.12 -4.32
N LEU A 198 2.91 20.80 -4.53
CA LEU A 198 3.72 20.18 -5.59
C LEU A 198 3.35 20.70 -6.99
N LEU A 199 2.05 20.84 -7.31
CA LEU A 199 1.63 21.38 -8.60
C LEU A 199 2.09 22.82 -8.80
N ILE A 200 2.02 23.65 -7.76
CA ILE A 200 2.52 25.03 -7.80
C ILE A 200 4.04 25.04 -8.04
N MET A 201 4.79 24.21 -7.32
CA MET A 201 6.25 24.10 -7.48
C MET A 201 6.63 23.68 -8.92
N ILE A 202 5.91 22.71 -9.47
CA ILE A 202 6.13 22.24 -10.86
C ILE A 202 5.80 23.35 -11.87
N ALA A 203 4.77 24.15 -11.61
CA ALA A 203 4.37 25.25 -12.51
C ALA A 203 5.30 26.48 -12.42
N SER A 204 6.03 26.61 -11.33
CA SER A 204 6.93 27.77 -11.08
C SER A 204 8.40 27.52 -11.44
N GLY A 205 8.79 26.29 -11.71
CA GLY A 205 10.18 25.93 -12.02
C GLY A 205 10.39 25.21 -13.26
#